data_82ea1004c4551a40bd1c68a82d96222e
#
_entry.id   82ea1004c4551a40bd1c68a82d96222e
#
_cell.length_a   1.000
_cell.length_b   1.000
_cell.length_c   1.000
_cell.angle_alpha   90.00
_cell.angle_beta   90.00
_cell.angle_gamma   90.00
#
_symmetry.space_group_name_H-M   'P 1'
#
loop_
_entity.id
_entity.type
_entity.pdbx_description
1 polymer ?
#
loop_
_entity_poly.entity_id
_entity_poly.type
_entity_poly.pdbx_seq_one_letter_code
_entity_poly.pdbx_strand_id
1 'polypeptide(L)'
;MSLPTRTDVLIVGAGPAGLATAIVLAEAGVDFVLLDRQAEGANTSRACVVHARTLEVLAELGVTGRLTELGVVVPTFTVRDGATVLAHVPFGGLPTAYPYTLMVPQDRTEAVLLARLREAGGDVHRPYEVTTVAGDDTGVTVTTTGGTVRAKYVIGADGMHSVVREQAGIGFTGATYAESFVLADVRMSWPLDREEVSLHLSPEGVTVVAPLPGGDDHYRLVATVAEAPEHPGIADIQSIVDARGPEGARSRVTEVVWSSRFRVHHRVADHYRAGRILLAGDAAHVHSPAGGQGMNTGIQDAVALGRLLARVAAGEPDALLDTYETTRRPVATAVVAFTDRMTRMATLRPRPARLLRNTVLKTVFSLPQAREKLAYQLAELAAR
;
A
#
# COMPACT_ATOMS: atom_id res chain seq x y z
N MET A 1 11.55 -5.39 -27.17
CA MET A 1 11.38 -6.84 -27.42
C MET A 1 9.97 -7.08 -27.90
N SER A 2 9.74 -7.99 -28.87
CA SER A 2 8.39 -8.38 -29.27
C SER A 2 7.73 -9.19 -28.15
N LEU A 3 6.40 -9.05 -27.97
CA LEU A 3 5.68 -9.87 -27.02
C LEU A 3 5.65 -11.34 -27.47
N PRO A 4 5.80 -12.31 -26.55
CA PRO A 4 5.52 -13.70 -26.84
C PRO A 4 4.02 -13.91 -27.14
N THR A 5 3.71 -14.85 -28.01
CA THR A 5 2.31 -15.15 -28.37
C THR A 5 1.59 -16.03 -27.34
N ARG A 6 2.35 -16.73 -26.49
CA ARG A 6 1.85 -17.62 -25.44
C ARG A 6 2.71 -17.56 -24.19
N THR A 7 2.10 -17.81 -23.02
CA THR A 7 2.77 -17.96 -21.72
C THR A 7 1.88 -18.78 -20.76
N ASP A 8 2.42 -19.26 -19.66
CA ASP A 8 1.61 -19.90 -18.62
C ASP A 8 0.86 -18.86 -17.79
N VAL A 9 1.54 -17.78 -17.36
CA VAL A 9 0.94 -16.71 -16.56
C VAL A 9 1.22 -15.36 -17.19
N LEU A 10 0.19 -14.54 -17.35
CA LEU A 10 0.32 -13.14 -17.77
C LEU A 10 -0.08 -12.24 -16.61
N ILE A 11 0.82 -11.34 -16.21
CA ILE A 11 0.62 -10.36 -15.14
C ILE A 11 0.44 -8.98 -15.79
N VAL A 12 -0.63 -8.29 -15.46
CA VAL A 12 -0.93 -6.95 -15.94
C VAL A 12 -0.72 -5.95 -14.82
N GLY A 13 0.27 -5.04 -15.00
CA GLY A 13 0.70 -4.04 -14.04
C GLY A 13 1.99 -4.44 -13.32
N ALA A 14 3.04 -3.61 -13.45
CA ALA A 14 4.35 -3.80 -12.82
C ALA A 14 4.55 -2.86 -11.61
N GLY A 15 3.49 -2.63 -10.84
CA GLY A 15 3.57 -2.07 -9.48
C GLY A 15 4.08 -3.09 -8.47
N PRO A 16 4.12 -2.74 -7.16
CA PRO A 16 4.67 -3.62 -6.13
C PRO A 16 4.05 -5.03 -6.10
N ALA A 17 2.74 -5.16 -6.30
CA ALA A 17 2.05 -6.45 -6.34
C ALA A 17 2.46 -7.29 -7.57
N GLY A 18 2.45 -6.70 -8.76
CA GLY A 18 2.84 -7.41 -9.98
C GLY A 18 4.29 -7.85 -9.97
N LEU A 19 5.21 -6.97 -9.52
CA LEU A 19 6.63 -7.30 -9.36
C LEU A 19 6.85 -8.42 -8.34
N ALA A 20 6.18 -8.36 -7.18
CA ALA A 20 6.29 -9.42 -6.16
C ALA A 20 5.79 -10.77 -6.68
N THR A 21 4.66 -10.80 -7.40
CA THR A 21 4.16 -12.02 -8.05
C THR A 21 5.18 -12.55 -9.07
N ALA A 22 5.72 -11.68 -9.93
CA ALA A 22 6.66 -12.06 -10.96
C ALA A 22 7.96 -12.66 -10.39
N ILE A 23 8.48 -12.12 -9.26
CA ILE A 23 9.65 -12.68 -8.57
C ILE A 23 9.36 -14.12 -8.13
N VAL A 24 8.21 -14.37 -7.49
CA VAL A 24 7.85 -15.72 -7.03
C VAL A 24 7.75 -16.70 -8.19
N LEU A 25 7.15 -16.29 -9.31
CA LEU A 25 7.03 -17.15 -10.49
C LEU A 25 8.39 -17.39 -11.15
N ALA A 26 9.25 -16.38 -11.25
CA ALA A 26 10.61 -16.52 -11.78
C ALA A 26 11.45 -17.50 -10.96
N GLU A 27 11.42 -17.38 -9.62
CA GLU A 27 12.13 -18.30 -8.71
C GLU A 27 11.61 -19.74 -8.79
N ALA A 28 10.32 -19.90 -9.11
CA ALA A 28 9.71 -21.23 -9.31
C ALA A 28 9.91 -21.78 -10.73
N GLY A 29 10.55 -21.04 -11.65
CA GLY A 29 10.75 -21.47 -13.05
C GLY A 29 9.46 -21.52 -13.87
N VAL A 30 8.42 -20.79 -13.47
CA VAL A 30 7.16 -20.71 -14.21
C VAL A 30 7.32 -19.73 -15.36
N ASP A 31 6.86 -20.09 -16.56
CA ASP A 31 6.84 -19.19 -17.71
C ASP A 31 5.80 -18.08 -17.50
N PHE A 32 6.22 -16.82 -17.57
CA PHE A 32 5.34 -15.68 -17.37
C PHE A 32 5.70 -14.48 -18.26
N VAL A 33 4.72 -13.62 -18.44
CA VAL A 33 4.87 -12.30 -19.07
C VAL A 33 4.34 -11.25 -18.09
N LEU A 34 5.17 -10.26 -17.76
CA LEU A 34 4.76 -9.10 -16.96
C LEU A 34 4.66 -7.88 -17.87
N LEU A 35 3.45 -7.29 -17.97
CA LEU A 35 3.16 -6.11 -18.78
C LEU A 35 2.96 -4.87 -17.91
N ASP A 36 3.41 -3.72 -18.42
CA ASP A 36 3.02 -2.43 -17.87
C ASP A 36 2.79 -1.42 -18.99
N ARG A 37 1.76 -0.56 -18.82
CA ARG A 37 1.39 0.48 -19.79
C ARG A 37 2.34 1.67 -19.80
N GLN A 38 3.06 1.90 -18.69
CA GLN A 38 4.00 3.00 -18.56
C GLN A 38 5.34 2.64 -19.18
N ALA A 39 5.97 3.59 -19.88
CA ALA A 39 7.29 3.40 -20.48
C ALA A 39 8.39 3.18 -19.42
N GLU A 40 8.21 3.78 -18.26
CA GLU A 40 9.08 3.66 -17.08
C GLU A 40 8.26 3.33 -15.85
N GLY A 41 8.90 3.06 -14.71
CA GLY A 41 8.21 2.86 -13.42
C GLY A 41 7.37 4.07 -13.02
N ALA A 42 6.43 3.90 -12.09
CA ALA A 42 5.57 4.98 -11.63
C ALA A 42 6.39 6.11 -11.00
N ASN A 43 6.26 7.32 -11.55
CA ASN A 43 6.94 8.52 -11.02
C ASN A 43 6.21 9.12 -9.79
N THR A 44 5.08 8.54 -9.37
CA THR A 44 4.28 9.03 -8.25
C THR A 44 4.33 8.04 -7.10
N SER A 45 5.14 8.35 -6.10
CA SER A 45 5.26 7.57 -4.87
C SER A 45 4.07 7.87 -3.95
N ARG A 46 3.05 7.02 -3.94
CA ARG A 46 1.88 7.17 -3.04
C ARG A 46 2.13 6.53 -1.68
N ALA A 47 2.65 5.31 -1.63
CA ALA A 47 3.01 4.64 -0.40
C ALA A 47 4.45 4.97 0.02
N CYS A 48 4.70 4.90 1.33
CA CYS A 48 6.06 5.05 1.87
C CYS A 48 6.29 4.19 3.11
N VAL A 49 5.34 3.33 3.44
CA VAL A 49 5.36 2.53 4.66
C VAL A 49 5.46 1.07 4.30
N VAL A 50 6.44 0.36 4.86
CA VAL A 50 6.54 -1.10 4.81
C VAL A 50 6.47 -1.63 6.24
N HIS A 51 5.41 -2.38 6.54
CA HIS A 51 5.15 -2.92 7.87
C HIS A 51 5.90 -4.25 8.12
N ALA A 52 6.00 -4.63 9.39
CA ALA A 52 6.75 -5.80 9.84
C ALA A 52 6.37 -7.08 9.08
N ARG A 53 5.06 -7.36 8.91
CA ARG A 53 4.63 -8.56 8.17
C ARG A 53 5.09 -8.54 6.71
N THR A 54 5.01 -7.40 6.07
CA THR A 54 5.49 -7.25 4.68
C THR A 54 7.01 -7.39 4.60
N LEU A 55 7.76 -6.87 5.58
CA LEU A 55 9.21 -7.09 5.66
C LEU A 55 9.56 -8.58 5.82
N GLU A 56 8.77 -9.36 6.59
CA GLU A 56 8.93 -10.82 6.67
C GLU A 56 8.72 -11.48 5.30
N VAL A 57 7.64 -11.13 4.60
CA VAL A 57 7.32 -11.67 3.26
C VAL A 57 8.39 -11.29 2.24
N LEU A 58 8.86 -10.04 2.27
CA LEU A 58 9.92 -9.56 1.40
C LEU A 58 11.31 -10.13 1.73
N ALA A 59 11.53 -10.56 2.98
CA ALA A 59 12.75 -11.25 3.37
C ALA A 59 12.86 -12.63 2.68
N GLU A 60 11.74 -13.31 2.50
CA GLU A 60 11.69 -14.56 1.75
C GLU A 60 12.03 -14.36 0.25
N LEU A 61 11.81 -13.16 -0.29
CA LEU A 61 12.23 -12.77 -1.64
C LEU A 61 13.66 -12.18 -1.69
N GLY A 62 14.35 -12.11 -0.56
CA GLY A 62 15.73 -11.61 -0.48
C GLY A 62 15.90 -10.09 -0.64
N VAL A 63 14.84 -9.28 -0.46
CA VAL A 63 14.88 -7.83 -0.74
C VAL A 63 14.85 -6.94 0.50
N THR A 64 14.48 -7.45 1.68
CA THR A 64 14.30 -6.66 2.91
C THR A 64 15.58 -5.93 3.33
N GLY A 65 16.76 -6.56 3.22
CA GLY A 65 18.03 -5.92 3.55
C GLY A 65 18.27 -4.64 2.73
N ARG A 66 18.12 -4.72 1.41
CA ARG A 66 18.26 -3.56 0.51
C ARG A 66 17.24 -2.46 0.81
N LEU A 67 16.01 -2.82 1.14
CA LEU A 67 14.98 -1.84 1.51
C LEU A 67 15.32 -1.14 2.81
N THR A 68 15.83 -1.87 3.80
CA THR A 68 16.24 -1.31 5.10
C THR A 68 17.39 -0.32 4.95
N GLU A 69 18.36 -0.59 4.06
CA GLU A 69 19.46 0.33 3.75
C GLU A 69 18.99 1.63 3.07
N LEU A 70 17.89 1.58 2.32
CA LEU A 70 17.34 2.71 1.58
C LEU A 70 16.27 3.50 2.35
N GLY A 71 15.77 2.96 3.45
CA GLY A 71 14.67 3.52 4.23
C GLY A 71 15.09 4.12 5.56
N VAL A 72 14.11 4.61 6.29
CA VAL A 72 14.24 5.08 7.68
C VAL A 72 13.50 4.10 8.58
N VAL A 73 14.20 3.50 9.55
CA VAL A 73 13.60 2.63 10.56
C VAL A 73 12.88 3.50 11.59
N VAL A 74 11.59 3.24 11.77
CA VAL A 74 10.73 3.98 12.69
C VAL A 74 10.13 3.02 13.72
N PRO A 75 10.63 3.03 14.97
CA PRO A 75 10.20 2.08 16.00
C PRO A 75 8.89 2.46 16.69
N THR A 76 8.32 3.64 16.40
CA THR A 76 7.19 4.17 17.19
C THR A 76 6.12 4.83 16.32
N PHE A 77 4.86 4.62 16.70
CA PHE A 77 3.71 5.37 16.17
C PHE A 77 3.05 6.15 17.31
N THR A 78 2.83 7.46 17.11
CA THR A 78 2.27 8.33 18.15
C THR A 78 1.02 9.06 17.65
N VAL A 79 -0.03 9.09 18.49
CA VAL A 79 -1.27 9.86 18.23
C VAL A 79 -1.28 11.07 19.18
N ARG A 80 -1.50 12.25 18.61
CA ARG A 80 -1.50 13.54 19.31
C ARG A 80 -2.78 14.35 19.05
N ASP A 81 -3.13 15.20 20.00
CA ASP A 81 -4.07 16.32 19.81
C ASP A 81 -3.39 17.56 20.40
N GLY A 82 -2.93 18.47 19.54
CA GLY A 82 -2.03 19.57 19.91
C GLY A 82 -0.76 19.05 20.56
N ALA A 83 -0.44 19.56 21.75
CA ALA A 83 0.71 19.11 22.56
C ALA A 83 0.45 17.78 23.31
N THR A 84 -0.80 17.31 23.37
CA THR A 84 -1.16 16.14 24.19
C THR A 84 -0.93 14.84 23.43
N VAL A 85 -0.11 13.93 23.99
CA VAL A 85 0.02 12.55 23.54
C VAL A 85 -1.19 11.75 24.00
N LEU A 86 -1.95 11.19 23.06
CA LEU A 86 -3.12 10.35 23.33
C LEU A 86 -2.78 8.85 23.29
N ALA A 87 -1.85 8.47 22.42
CA ALA A 87 -1.32 7.13 22.35
C ALA A 87 0.14 7.16 21.91
N HIS A 88 0.98 6.39 22.59
CA HIS A 88 2.37 6.13 22.21
C HIS A 88 2.53 4.62 22.07
N VAL A 89 2.80 4.18 20.84
CA VAL A 89 2.73 2.77 20.41
C VAL A 89 4.10 2.32 19.91
N PRO A 90 4.95 1.76 20.79
CA PRO A 90 6.23 1.20 20.38
C PRO A 90 6.03 -0.16 19.70
N PHE A 91 6.83 -0.45 18.69
CA PHE A 91 6.84 -1.74 17.98
C PHE A 91 7.84 -2.74 18.55
N GLY A 92 8.76 -2.30 19.40
CA GLY A 92 9.89 -3.12 19.90
C GLY A 92 9.53 -4.41 20.63
N GLY A 93 8.28 -4.57 21.12
CA GLY A 93 7.79 -5.80 21.77
C GLY A 93 7.11 -6.80 20.83
N LEU A 94 7.06 -6.52 19.53
CA LEU A 94 6.37 -7.39 18.58
C LEU A 94 7.16 -8.69 18.30
N PRO A 95 6.45 -9.84 18.13
CA PRO A 95 7.08 -11.14 17.88
C PRO A 95 7.50 -11.28 16.41
N THR A 96 8.46 -10.49 15.96
CA THR A 96 8.96 -10.43 14.59
C THR A 96 10.45 -10.08 14.58
N ALA A 97 11.16 -10.45 13.52
CA ALA A 97 12.52 -10.00 13.27
C ALA A 97 12.61 -8.50 12.88
N TYR A 98 11.46 -7.88 12.56
CA TYR A 98 11.34 -6.49 12.10
C TYR A 98 10.40 -5.69 13.01
N PRO A 99 10.75 -5.45 14.30
CA PRO A 99 9.85 -4.80 15.25
C PRO A 99 9.83 -3.28 15.07
N TYR A 100 9.54 -2.84 13.85
CA TYR A 100 9.48 -1.43 13.42
C TYR A 100 8.64 -1.28 12.15
N THR A 101 8.36 -0.04 11.80
CA THR A 101 7.87 0.35 10.47
C THR A 101 9.05 0.90 9.67
N LEU A 102 9.22 0.47 8.43
CA LEU A 102 10.23 0.99 7.52
C LEU A 102 9.60 2.06 6.62
N MET A 103 10.16 3.28 6.66
CA MET A 103 9.75 4.37 5.80
C MET A 103 10.63 4.40 4.56
N VAL A 104 10.09 3.93 3.45
CA VAL A 104 10.78 3.88 2.14
C VAL A 104 9.79 4.21 1.04
N PRO A 105 10.06 5.20 0.18
CA PRO A 105 9.16 5.58 -0.91
C PRO A 105 8.87 4.42 -1.86
N GLN A 106 7.65 4.37 -2.40
CA GLN A 106 7.17 3.28 -3.25
C GLN A 106 8.04 3.08 -4.50
N ASP A 107 8.51 4.16 -5.13
CA ASP A 107 9.42 4.11 -6.28
C ASP A 107 10.72 3.38 -5.96
N ARG A 108 11.27 3.57 -4.76
CA ARG A 108 12.44 2.82 -4.27
C ARG A 108 12.11 1.36 -4.03
N THR A 109 10.94 1.08 -3.47
CA THR A 109 10.46 -0.30 -3.28
C THR A 109 10.31 -1.00 -4.62
N GLU A 110 9.69 -0.36 -5.61
CA GLU A 110 9.54 -0.88 -6.97
C GLU A 110 10.90 -1.10 -7.66
N ALA A 111 11.85 -0.17 -7.50
CA ALA A 111 13.20 -0.32 -8.06
C ALA A 111 13.95 -1.53 -7.48
N VAL A 112 13.84 -1.77 -6.17
CA VAL A 112 14.44 -2.95 -5.51
C VAL A 112 13.79 -4.24 -5.98
N LEU A 113 12.44 -4.28 -6.07
CA LEU A 113 11.71 -5.44 -6.58
C LEU A 113 12.05 -5.72 -8.05
N LEU A 114 12.14 -4.71 -8.90
CA LEU A 114 12.51 -4.87 -10.31
C LEU A 114 13.96 -5.38 -10.45
N ALA A 115 14.89 -4.86 -9.65
CA ALA A 115 16.26 -5.37 -9.65
C ALA A 115 16.30 -6.85 -9.25
N ARG A 116 15.53 -7.26 -8.23
CA ARG A 116 15.43 -8.65 -7.81
C ARG A 116 14.78 -9.54 -8.87
N LEU A 117 13.74 -9.05 -9.53
CA LEU A 117 13.13 -9.77 -10.66
C LEU A 117 14.14 -10.05 -11.77
N ARG A 118 14.97 -9.06 -12.13
CA ARG A 118 16.03 -9.21 -13.13
C ARG A 118 17.11 -10.20 -12.71
N GLU A 119 17.49 -10.20 -11.44
CA GLU A 119 18.40 -11.21 -10.86
C GLU A 119 17.82 -12.63 -10.96
N ALA A 120 16.50 -12.76 -10.89
CA ALA A 120 15.80 -14.04 -11.07
C ALA A 120 15.55 -14.40 -12.56
N GLY A 121 16.05 -13.60 -13.50
CA GLY A 121 15.93 -13.83 -14.95
C GLY A 121 14.66 -13.30 -15.60
N GLY A 122 13.80 -12.59 -14.86
CA GLY A 122 12.61 -11.95 -15.40
C GLY A 122 12.82 -10.48 -15.77
N ASP A 123 11.86 -9.89 -16.49
CA ASP A 123 11.83 -8.44 -16.76
C ASP A 123 10.38 -7.99 -17.03
N VAL A 124 10.20 -6.68 -17.23
CA VAL A 124 8.92 -6.05 -17.53
C VAL A 124 8.85 -5.68 -19.00
N HIS A 125 7.80 -6.08 -19.69
CA HIS A 125 7.50 -5.61 -21.03
C HIS A 125 6.77 -4.26 -20.96
N ARG A 126 7.40 -3.20 -21.49
CA ARG A 126 6.92 -1.82 -21.48
C ARG A 126 7.15 -1.15 -22.86
N PRO A 127 6.35 -0.15 -23.27
CA PRO A 127 4.99 0.14 -22.77
C PRO A 127 3.96 -0.74 -23.49
N TYR A 128 3.14 -1.46 -22.75
CA TYR A 128 2.06 -2.28 -23.34
C TYR A 128 0.77 -2.08 -22.53
N GLU A 129 -0.19 -1.40 -23.10
CA GLU A 129 -1.50 -1.19 -22.50
C GLU A 129 -2.44 -2.35 -22.88
N VAL A 130 -3.04 -2.99 -21.89
CA VAL A 130 -4.05 -4.02 -22.09
C VAL A 130 -5.38 -3.37 -22.45
N THR A 131 -5.97 -3.79 -23.58
CA THR A 131 -7.23 -3.27 -24.10
C THR A 131 -8.38 -4.27 -23.99
N THR A 132 -8.09 -5.57 -24.07
CA THR A 132 -9.11 -6.62 -23.99
C THR A 132 -8.59 -7.84 -23.25
N VAL A 133 -9.45 -8.43 -22.40
CA VAL A 133 -9.20 -9.68 -21.70
C VAL A 133 -10.41 -10.60 -21.92
N ALA A 134 -10.20 -11.73 -22.58
CA ALA A 134 -11.25 -12.69 -22.89
C ALA A 134 -10.84 -14.10 -22.48
N GLY A 135 -11.54 -14.67 -21.49
CA GLY A 135 -11.31 -16.03 -20.98
C GLY A 135 -12.21 -17.06 -21.63
N ASP A 136 -11.69 -18.29 -21.76
CA ASP A 136 -12.44 -19.50 -22.07
C ASP A 136 -11.94 -20.69 -21.21
N ASP A 137 -12.48 -21.89 -21.41
CA ASP A 137 -12.15 -23.08 -20.63
C ASP A 137 -10.66 -23.47 -20.70
N THR A 138 -9.94 -23.06 -21.75
CA THR A 138 -8.56 -23.45 -22.03
C THR A 138 -7.53 -22.38 -21.65
N GLY A 139 -7.94 -21.12 -21.43
CA GLY A 139 -7.03 -20.02 -21.08
C GLY A 139 -7.68 -18.65 -21.24
N VAL A 140 -6.83 -17.63 -21.30
CA VAL A 140 -7.24 -16.23 -21.43
C VAL A 140 -6.47 -15.58 -22.57
N THR A 141 -7.16 -14.89 -23.46
CA THR A 141 -6.57 -14.08 -24.53
C THR A 141 -6.52 -12.63 -24.07
N VAL A 142 -5.34 -12.04 -24.05
CA VAL A 142 -5.10 -10.64 -23.69
C VAL A 142 -4.62 -9.88 -24.91
N THR A 143 -5.36 -8.85 -25.32
CA THR A 143 -4.96 -7.94 -26.39
C THR A 143 -4.37 -6.68 -25.80
N THR A 144 -3.26 -6.24 -26.37
CA THR A 144 -2.53 -5.03 -25.96
C THR A 144 -2.33 -4.10 -27.15
N THR A 145 -1.85 -2.90 -26.91
CA THR A 145 -1.42 -1.95 -27.96
C THR A 145 -0.30 -2.49 -28.86
N GLY A 146 0.39 -3.54 -28.45
CA GLY A 146 1.54 -4.11 -29.20
C GLY A 146 1.32 -5.55 -29.68
N GLY A 147 0.11 -6.12 -29.54
CA GLY A 147 -0.21 -7.48 -29.97
C GLY A 147 -1.07 -8.26 -28.99
N THR A 148 -1.23 -9.54 -29.26
CA THR A 148 -2.08 -10.45 -28.47
C THR A 148 -1.25 -11.57 -27.86
N VAL A 149 -1.50 -11.87 -26.60
CA VAL A 149 -0.86 -12.95 -25.83
C VAL A 149 -1.94 -13.92 -25.34
N ARG A 150 -1.73 -15.20 -25.49
CA ARG A 150 -2.56 -16.26 -24.89
C ARG A 150 -1.88 -16.78 -23.62
N ALA A 151 -2.59 -16.75 -22.48
CA ALA A 151 -2.08 -17.24 -21.21
C ALA A 151 -2.98 -18.34 -20.63
N LYS A 152 -2.43 -19.24 -19.82
CA LYS A 152 -3.24 -20.18 -19.03
C LYS A 152 -3.98 -19.44 -17.91
N TYR A 153 -3.29 -18.48 -17.25
CA TYR A 153 -3.84 -17.63 -16.21
C TYR A 153 -3.46 -16.17 -16.45
N VAL A 154 -4.34 -15.26 -16.04
CA VAL A 154 -4.09 -13.81 -16.06
C VAL A 154 -4.24 -13.24 -14.66
N ILE A 155 -3.29 -12.42 -14.23
CA ILE A 155 -3.32 -11.71 -12.97
C ILE A 155 -3.50 -10.22 -13.25
N GLY A 156 -4.60 -9.63 -12.75
CA GLY A 156 -4.81 -8.20 -12.70
C GLY A 156 -4.12 -7.61 -11.47
N ALA A 157 -3.00 -6.92 -11.69
CA ALA A 157 -2.26 -6.10 -10.73
C ALA A 157 -2.18 -4.64 -11.21
N ASP A 158 -3.16 -4.23 -12.02
CA ASP A 158 -3.25 -3.00 -12.82
C ASP A 158 -3.91 -1.82 -12.08
N GLY A 159 -4.02 -1.95 -10.74
CA GLY A 159 -4.42 -0.88 -9.85
C GLY A 159 -5.94 -0.68 -9.76
N MET A 160 -6.35 0.41 -9.11
CA MET A 160 -7.75 0.69 -8.77
C MET A 160 -8.68 0.71 -9.99
N HIS A 161 -8.20 1.17 -11.14
CA HIS A 161 -8.93 1.22 -12.42
C HIS A 161 -8.62 0.00 -13.29
N SER A 162 -8.61 -1.18 -12.69
CA SER A 162 -8.25 -2.44 -13.32
C SER A 162 -9.15 -2.78 -14.51
N VAL A 163 -8.55 -2.80 -15.69
CA VAL A 163 -9.20 -3.31 -16.93
C VAL A 163 -9.43 -4.82 -16.81
N VAL A 164 -8.49 -5.54 -16.18
CA VAL A 164 -8.62 -6.99 -15.97
C VAL A 164 -9.85 -7.31 -15.12
N ARG A 165 -10.05 -6.60 -14.00
CA ARG A 165 -11.23 -6.78 -13.13
C ARG A 165 -12.53 -6.50 -13.87
N GLU A 166 -12.59 -5.35 -14.59
CA GLU A 166 -13.79 -4.93 -15.30
C GLU A 166 -14.19 -5.94 -16.39
N GLN A 167 -13.23 -6.41 -17.17
CA GLN A 167 -13.51 -7.36 -18.27
C GLN A 167 -13.72 -8.80 -17.78
N ALA A 168 -13.25 -9.15 -16.58
CA ALA A 168 -13.61 -10.38 -15.90
C ALA A 168 -15.04 -10.36 -15.32
N GLY A 169 -15.76 -9.22 -15.40
CA GLY A 169 -17.10 -9.05 -14.85
C GLY A 169 -17.13 -9.04 -13.31
N ILE A 170 -16.00 -8.79 -12.65
CA ILE A 170 -15.91 -8.77 -11.19
C ILE A 170 -16.32 -7.39 -10.67
N GLY A 171 -17.34 -7.33 -9.81
CA GLY A 171 -17.79 -6.11 -9.15
C GLY A 171 -16.75 -5.57 -8.15
N PHE A 172 -16.83 -4.25 -7.85
CA PHE A 172 -15.93 -3.56 -6.93
C PHE A 172 -16.74 -2.77 -5.91
N THR A 173 -17.18 -3.45 -4.87
CA THR A 173 -18.14 -2.96 -3.89
C THR A 173 -17.48 -2.09 -2.82
N GLY A 174 -18.11 -0.96 -2.48
CA GLY A 174 -17.64 -0.02 -1.48
C GLY A 174 -18.11 1.40 -1.74
N ALA A 175 -17.38 2.39 -1.19
CA ALA A 175 -17.74 3.80 -1.33
C ALA A 175 -16.49 4.70 -1.48
N THR A 176 -16.74 6.00 -1.64
CA THR A 176 -15.72 7.05 -1.71
C THR A 176 -15.92 7.96 -0.50
N TYR A 177 -14.85 8.36 0.18
CA TYR A 177 -14.92 9.34 1.24
C TYR A 177 -15.30 10.73 0.69
N ALA A 178 -16.03 11.48 1.51
CA ALA A 178 -16.40 12.86 1.15
C ALA A 178 -15.18 13.79 1.19
N GLU A 179 -14.25 13.53 2.10
CA GLU A 179 -13.03 14.31 2.28
C GLU A 179 -12.01 14.00 1.18
N SER A 180 -11.28 15.02 0.76
CA SER A 180 -10.06 14.90 -0.04
C SER A 180 -8.85 14.71 0.89
N PHE A 181 -7.80 14.13 0.35
CA PHE A 181 -6.51 14.02 1.01
C PHE A 181 -5.45 14.77 0.20
N VAL A 182 -4.59 15.47 0.93
CA VAL A 182 -3.32 15.99 0.41
C VAL A 182 -2.22 15.04 0.86
N LEU A 183 -1.35 14.68 -0.06
CA LEU A 183 -0.12 13.98 0.20
C LEU A 183 1.02 14.84 -0.36
N ALA A 184 2.03 15.09 0.47
CA ALA A 184 3.18 15.87 0.06
C ALA A 184 4.47 15.30 0.66
N ASP A 185 5.53 15.26 -0.15
CA ASP A 185 6.89 15.07 0.29
C ASP A 185 7.52 16.46 0.39
N VAL A 186 8.01 16.78 1.58
CA VAL A 186 8.45 18.13 1.92
C VAL A 186 9.79 18.13 2.63
N ARG A 187 10.53 19.24 2.47
CA ARG A 187 11.59 19.59 3.42
C ARG A 187 11.06 20.59 4.40
N MET A 188 11.21 20.28 5.67
CA MET A 188 10.73 21.18 6.74
C MET A 188 11.55 21.01 8.03
N SER A 189 11.63 22.06 8.83
CA SER A 189 11.99 21.91 10.22
C SER A 189 10.82 21.28 10.98
N TRP A 190 11.07 20.16 11.66
CA TRP A 190 10.05 19.45 12.42
C TRP A 190 10.54 19.21 13.84
N PRO A 191 9.78 19.57 14.88
CA PRO A 191 10.26 19.56 16.26
C PRO A 191 10.19 18.21 16.97
N LEU A 192 9.56 17.22 16.34
CA LEU A 192 9.44 15.88 16.92
C LEU A 192 10.52 14.95 16.37
N ASP A 193 10.75 13.85 17.11
CA ASP A 193 11.73 12.85 16.76
C ASP A 193 11.46 12.21 15.39
N ARG A 194 12.52 11.88 14.68
CA ARG A 194 12.46 11.11 13.42
C ARG A 194 12.23 9.61 13.65
N GLU A 195 12.28 9.14 14.88
CA GLU A 195 11.98 7.75 15.24
C GLU A 195 10.49 7.49 15.44
N GLU A 196 9.62 8.48 15.11
CA GLU A 196 8.17 8.30 15.17
C GLU A 196 7.45 8.68 13.87
N VAL A 197 6.40 7.92 13.55
CA VAL A 197 5.30 8.40 12.71
C VAL A 197 4.29 9.08 13.62
N SER A 198 4.01 10.35 13.41
CA SER A 198 3.08 11.12 14.23
C SER A 198 1.75 11.39 13.52
N LEU A 199 0.65 10.99 14.16
CA LEU A 199 -0.71 11.28 13.76
C LEU A 199 -1.27 12.42 14.61
N HIS A 200 -1.58 13.54 14.00
CA HIS A 200 -2.14 14.71 14.64
C HIS A 200 -3.65 14.80 14.38
N LEU A 201 -4.41 14.78 15.47
CA LEU A 201 -5.87 14.96 15.47
C LEU A 201 -6.17 16.43 15.76
N SER A 202 -6.88 17.09 14.88
CA SER A 202 -7.25 18.51 15.00
C SER A 202 -8.72 18.73 14.64
N PRO A 203 -9.34 19.83 15.10
CA PRO A 203 -10.67 20.25 14.62
C PRO A 203 -10.75 20.42 13.11
N GLU A 204 -9.66 20.87 12.49
CA GLU A 204 -9.55 21.14 11.06
C GLU A 204 -9.30 19.86 10.24
N GLY A 205 -9.07 18.72 10.90
CA GLY A 205 -8.84 17.44 10.25
C GLY A 205 -7.63 16.69 10.80
N VAL A 206 -7.20 15.70 10.08
CA VAL A 206 -6.12 14.79 10.46
C VAL A 206 -4.88 15.09 9.64
N THR A 207 -3.72 15.00 10.28
CA THR A 207 -2.43 15.07 9.59
C THR A 207 -1.50 13.98 10.11
N VAL A 208 -0.89 13.24 9.21
CA VAL A 208 0.19 12.29 9.50
C VAL A 208 1.49 12.90 9.00
N VAL A 209 2.52 12.86 9.83
CA VAL A 209 3.88 13.23 9.46
C VAL A 209 4.78 12.03 9.71
N ALA A 210 5.56 11.68 8.69
CA ALA A 210 6.46 10.54 8.72
C ALA A 210 7.81 10.91 8.10
N PRO A 211 8.94 10.50 8.69
CA PRO A 211 10.26 10.78 8.12
C PRO A 211 10.46 10.03 6.81
N LEU A 212 11.20 10.64 5.89
CA LEU A 212 11.64 10.01 4.64
C LEU A 212 13.16 9.99 4.56
N PRO A 213 13.76 9.06 3.80
CA PRO A 213 15.19 9.05 3.51
C PRO A 213 15.59 10.25 2.66
N GLY A 214 16.87 10.63 2.71
CA GLY A 214 17.42 11.72 1.89
C GLY A 214 17.63 13.03 2.63
N GLY A 215 17.74 12.99 3.95
CA GLY A 215 18.06 14.13 4.83
C GLY A 215 17.19 14.17 6.08
N ASP A 216 17.65 14.86 7.10
CA ASP A 216 16.97 14.93 8.40
C ASP A 216 15.75 15.87 8.37
N ASP A 217 15.61 16.67 7.34
CA ASP A 217 14.52 17.60 7.09
C ASP A 217 13.45 17.04 6.14
N HIS A 218 13.61 15.80 5.62
CA HIS A 218 12.72 15.22 4.62
C HIS A 218 11.59 14.42 5.27
N TYR A 219 10.35 14.80 4.99
CA TYR A 219 9.15 14.20 5.57
C TYR A 219 8.06 14.01 4.53
N ARG A 220 7.22 12.99 4.75
CA ARG A 220 5.91 12.85 4.10
C ARG A 220 4.83 13.37 5.02
N LEU A 221 3.97 14.21 4.45
CA LEU A 221 2.77 14.71 5.08
C LEU A 221 1.54 14.15 4.36
N VAL A 222 0.59 13.59 5.12
CA VAL A 222 -0.72 13.17 4.62
C VAL A 222 -1.79 13.86 5.45
N ALA A 223 -2.66 14.64 4.82
CA ALA A 223 -3.67 15.41 5.54
C ALA A 223 -5.05 15.32 4.89
N THR A 224 -6.10 15.22 5.72
CA THR A 224 -7.48 15.40 5.23
C THR A 224 -7.75 16.87 5.00
N VAL A 225 -8.38 17.20 3.87
CA VAL A 225 -8.75 18.58 3.53
C VAL A 225 -10.16 18.62 2.94
N ALA A 226 -10.88 19.73 3.17
CA ALA A 226 -12.15 19.96 2.49
C ALA A 226 -11.90 20.31 1.02
N GLU A 227 -10.99 21.25 0.79
CA GLU A 227 -10.58 21.72 -0.53
C GLU A 227 -9.06 21.95 -0.55
N ALA A 228 -8.43 21.68 -1.67
CA ALA A 228 -7.05 22.02 -1.97
C ALA A 228 -6.85 22.06 -3.48
N PRO A 229 -5.85 22.77 -4.02
CA PRO A 229 -5.44 22.65 -5.41
C PRO A 229 -4.99 21.21 -5.71
N GLU A 230 -4.92 20.85 -6.98
CA GLU A 230 -4.48 19.51 -7.42
C GLU A 230 -3.03 19.22 -6.99
N HIS A 231 -2.18 20.26 -7.06
CA HIS A 231 -0.79 20.27 -6.61
C HIS A 231 -0.59 21.33 -5.54
N PRO A 232 -0.80 21.02 -4.24
CA PRO A 232 -0.61 21.97 -3.15
C PRO A 232 0.84 22.47 -3.06
N GLY A 233 1.00 23.79 -2.96
CA GLY A 233 2.29 24.43 -2.83
C GLY A 233 2.73 24.63 -1.37
N ILE A 234 3.88 25.32 -1.18
CA ILE A 234 4.45 25.58 0.16
C ILE A 234 3.43 26.27 1.08
N ALA A 235 2.70 27.27 0.59
CA ALA A 235 1.74 28.02 1.41
C ALA A 235 0.58 27.13 1.89
N ASP A 236 0.07 26.23 1.02
CA ASP A 236 -1.00 25.30 1.37
C ASP A 236 -0.55 24.31 2.44
N ILE A 237 0.64 23.72 2.25
CA ILE A 237 1.20 22.75 3.20
C ILE A 237 1.58 23.44 4.52
N GLN A 238 2.17 24.64 4.48
CA GLN A 238 2.47 25.42 5.69
C GLN A 238 1.21 25.70 6.50
N SER A 239 0.12 26.10 5.83
CA SER A 239 -1.17 26.34 6.51
C SER A 239 -1.70 25.08 7.24
N ILE A 240 -1.54 23.90 6.64
CA ILE A 240 -1.90 22.62 7.28
C ILE A 240 -1.02 22.37 8.51
N VAL A 241 0.30 22.57 8.38
CA VAL A 241 1.25 22.38 9.47
C VAL A 241 1.00 23.33 10.61
N ASP A 242 0.74 24.61 10.33
CA ASP A 242 0.45 25.65 11.34
C ASP A 242 -0.85 25.35 12.12
N ALA A 243 -1.87 24.88 11.40
CA ALA A 243 -3.17 24.57 12.01
C ALA A 243 -3.21 23.26 12.82
N ARG A 244 -2.32 22.30 12.51
CA ARG A 244 -2.47 20.91 13.00
C ARG A 244 -1.18 20.31 13.57
N GLY A 245 -0.04 20.97 13.38
CA GLY A 245 1.25 20.55 13.94
C GLY A 245 1.30 20.66 15.46
N PRO A 246 2.44 20.33 16.06
CA PRO A 246 2.65 20.45 17.50
C PRO A 246 2.52 21.90 17.97
N GLU A 247 1.67 22.14 18.97
CA GLU A 247 1.50 23.47 19.57
C GLU A 247 2.81 24.04 20.09
N GLY A 248 3.05 25.33 19.85
CA GLY A 248 4.21 26.07 20.35
C GLY A 248 5.51 25.80 19.58
N ALA A 249 5.52 24.87 18.64
CA ALA A 249 6.67 24.59 17.81
C ALA A 249 6.58 25.33 16.48
N ARG A 250 7.66 25.96 16.06
CA ARG A 250 7.75 26.61 14.74
C ARG A 250 8.24 25.61 13.70
N SER A 251 7.30 24.86 13.15
CA SER A 251 7.57 24.03 11.96
C SER A 251 7.56 24.93 10.73
N ARG A 252 8.55 24.81 9.86
CA ARG A 252 8.65 25.61 8.64
C ARG A 252 8.91 24.72 7.44
N VAL A 253 7.99 24.76 6.49
CA VAL A 253 8.14 24.11 5.18
C VAL A 253 9.05 24.99 4.32
N THR A 254 10.15 24.42 3.84
CA THR A 254 11.14 25.11 3.01
C THR A 254 11.03 24.73 1.55
N GLU A 255 10.56 23.51 1.27
CA GLU A 255 10.41 22.97 -0.09
C GLU A 255 9.26 21.98 -0.14
N VAL A 256 8.52 21.96 -1.24
CA VAL A 256 7.61 20.86 -1.61
C VAL A 256 8.28 20.08 -2.75
N VAL A 257 8.82 18.93 -2.43
CA VAL A 257 9.51 18.05 -3.40
C VAL A 257 8.49 17.47 -4.37
N TRP A 258 7.33 17.07 -3.84
CA TRP A 258 6.21 16.54 -4.60
C TRP A 258 4.91 16.70 -3.79
N SER A 259 3.80 16.90 -4.49
CA SER A 259 2.48 16.97 -3.85
C SER A 259 1.37 16.51 -4.78
N SER A 260 0.29 16.01 -4.20
CA SER A 260 -0.93 15.66 -4.93
C SER A 260 -2.14 15.70 -4.01
N ARG A 261 -3.28 16.09 -4.57
CA ARG A 261 -4.59 15.90 -3.94
C ARG A 261 -5.27 14.68 -4.57
N PHE A 262 -5.87 13.83 -3.75
CA PHE A 262 -6.62 12.67 -4.22
C PHE A 262 -7.86 12.39 -3.36
N ARG A 263 -8.81 11.70 -3.95
CA ARG A 263 -9.96 11.15 -3.23
C ARG A 263 -9.69 9.72 -2.85
N VAL A 264 -10.07 9.37 -1.65
CA VAL A 264 -9.88 8.05 -1.10
C VAL A 264 -11.12 7.20 -1.31
N HIS A 265 -10.91 6.00 -1.80
CA HIS A 265 -11.92 4.97 -1.96
C HIS A 265 -11.70 3.87 -0.94
N HIS A 266 -12.76 3.21 -0.51
CA HIS A 266 -12.71 1.96 0.21
C HIS A 266 -13.61 0.96 -0.51
N ARG A 267 -12.98 0.02 -1.21
CA ARG A 267 -13.67 -0.98 -2.05
C ARG A 267 -12.93 -2.30 -1.98
N VAL A 268 -13.69 -3.39 -2.10
CA VAL A 268 -13.17 -4.75 -2.22
C VAL A 268 -13.83 -5.41 -3.43
N ALA A 269 -13.07 -6.13 -4.21
CA ALA A 269 -13.61 -6.93 -5.30
C ALA A 269 -14.54 -8.02 -4.74
N ASP A 270 -15.66 -8.22 -5.43
CA ASP A 270 -16.67 -9.18 -4.98
C ASP A 270 -16.11 -10.60 -5.02
N HIS A 271 -15.24 -10.86 -5.98
CA HIS A 271 -14.42 -12.07 -6.10
C HIS A 271 -12.98 -11.73 -6.42
N TYR A 272 -12.03 -12.58 -5.99
CA TYR A 272 -10.61 -12.46 -6.33
C TYR A 272 -10.23 -13.36 -7.50
N ARG A 273 -11.16 -14.23 -7.92
CA ARG A 273 -11.00 -15.15 -9.03
C ARG A 273 -12.27 -15.21 -9.89
N ALA A 274 -12.11 -15.19 -11.21
CA ALA A 274 -13.14 -15.53 -12.19
C ALA A 274 -12.53 -16.50 -13.22
N GLY A 275 -12.75 -17.79 -13.02
CA GLY A 275 -12.15 -18.83 -13.85
C GLY A 275 -10.62 -18.80 -13.79
N ARG A 276 -9.98 -18.40 -14.89
CA ARG A 276 -8.51 -18.30 -15.03
C ARG A 276 -7.96 -16.89 -14.84
N ILE A 277 -8.80 -15.95 -14.42
CA ILE A 277 -8.43 -14.57 -14.14
C ILE A 277 -8.44 -14.35 -12.62
N LEU A 278 -7.34 -13.80 -12.08
CA LEU A 278 -7.16 -13.53 -10.65
C LEU A 278 -6.76 -12.06 -10.44
N LEU A 279 -7.04 -11.51 -9.26
CA LEU A 279 -6.75 -10.12 -8.93
C LEU A 279 -5.80 -10.02 -7.73
N ALA A 280 -4.89 -9.05 -7.75
CA ALA A 280 -4.00 -8.75 -6.63
C ALA A 280 -3.77 -7.23 -6.47
N GLY A 281 -3.46 -6.80 -5.24
CA GLY A 281 -3.23 -5.39 -4.92
C GLY A 281 -4.46 -4.51 -5.13
N ASP A 282 -4.25 -3.27 -5.59
CA ASP A 282 -5.33 -2.29 -5.76
C ASP A 282 -6.40 -2.70 -6.80
N ALA A 283 -6.11 -3.68 -7.65
CA ALA A 283 -7.12 -4.29 -8.52
C ALA A 283 -8.16 -5.10 -7.72
N ALA A 284 -7.76 -5.68 -6.60
CA ALA A 284 -8.62 -6.47 -5.72
C ALA A 284 -9.21 -5.67 -4.55
N HIS A 285 -8.48 -4.70 -3.98
CA HIS A 285 -8.96 -3.89 -2.85
C HIS A 285 -8.24 -2.55 -2.76
N VAL A 286 -8.99 -1.53 -2.37
CA VAL A 286 -8.47 -0.19 -2.06
C VAL A 286 -9.08 0.31 -0.76
N HIS A 287 -8.34 1.08 0.02
CA HIS A 287 -8.78 1.60 1.30
C HIS A 287 -8.10 2.94 1.66
N SER A 288 -8.51 3.51 2.79
CA SER A 288 -7.92 4.75 3.30
C SER A 288 -6.41 4.61 3.52
N PRO A 289 -5.61 5.66 3.26
CA PRO A 289 -4.19 5.68 3.57
C PRO A 289 -3.89 5.65 5.07
N ALA A 290 -4.93 5.71 5.93
CA ALA A 290 -4.77 5.60 7.37
C ALA A 290 -4.06 4.30 7.77
N GLY A 291 -2.88 4.42 8.37
CA GLY A 291 -2.03 3.30 8.75
C GLY A 291 -1.12 2.75 7.65
N GLY A 292 -1.16 3.27 6.40
CA GLY A 292 -0.20 2.90 5.35
C GLY A 292 -0.26 1.45 4.87
N GLN A 293 -1.45 0.82 4.84
CA GLN A 293 -1.58 -0.64 4.68
C GLN A 293 -1.74 -1.12 3.22
N GLY A 294 -2.08 -0.25 2.24
CA GLY A 294 -2.46 -0.68 0.88
C GLY A 294 -1.37 -1.44 0.13
N MET A 295 -0.20 -0.86 0.00
CA MET A 295 0.94 -1.53 -0.65
C MET A 295 1.33 -2.82 0.08
N ASN A 296 1.27 -2.81 1.41
CA ASN A 296 1.64 -3.94 2.26
C ASN A 296 0.73 -5.15 2.04
N THR A 297 -0.57 -4.96 2.18
CA THR A 297 -1.56 -6.03 1.93
C THR A 297 -1.45 -6.54 0.49
N GLY A 298 -1.30 -5.63 -0.50
CA GLY A 298 -1.13 -5.98 -1.91
C GLY A 298 0.10 -6.85 -2.20
N ILE A 299 1.25 -6.56 -1.59
CA ILE A 299 2.47 -7.38 -1.71
C ILE A 299 2.26 -8.77 -1.08
N GLN A 300 1.65 -8.83 0.10
CA GLN A 300 1.37 -10.10 0.77
C GLN A 300 0.42 -10.98 -0.05
N ASP A 301 -0.63 -10.39 -0.62
CA ASP A 301 -1.56 -11.08 -1.51
C ASP A 301 -0.86 -11.61 -2.76
N ALA A 302 -0.02 -10.77 -3.36
CA ALA A 302 0.74 -11.09 -4.57
C ALA A 302 1.68 -12.29 -4.37
N VAL A 303 2.41 -12.31 -3.26
CA VAL A 303 3.31 -13.43 -2.92
C VAL A 303 2.51 -14.70 -2.63
N ALA A 304 1.39 -14.61 -1.91
CA ALA A 304 0.52 -15.75 -1.67
C ALA A 304 -0.04 -16.32 -2.98
N LEU A 305 -0.52 -15.46 -3.88
CA LEU A 305 -1.02 -15.86 -5.20
C LEU A 305 0.08 -16.50 -6.06
N GLY A 306 1.25 -15.87 -6.12
CA GLY A 306 2.40 -16.39 -6.88
C GLY A 306 2.79 -17.80 -6.45
N ARG A 307 2.81 -18.08 -5.14
CA ARG A 307 3.10 -19.42 -4.59
C ARG A 307 2.04 -20.46 -4.97
N LEU A 308 0.77 -20.09 -4.93
CA LEU A 308 -0.30 -21.00 -5.35
C LEU A 308 -0.20 -21.32 -6.85
N LEU A 309 0.06 -20.31 -7.69
CA LEU A 309 0.25 -20.50 -9.12
C LEU A 309 1.49 -21.36 -9.44
N ALA A 310 2.59 -21.18 -8.71
CA ALA A 310 3.77 -22.01 -8.87
C ALA A 310 3.49 -23.50 -8.56
N ARG A 311 2.69 -23.78 -7.53
CA ARG A 311 2.25 -25.14 -7.19
C ARG A 311 1.35 -25.74 -8.26
N VAL A 312 0.40 -24.95 -8.78
CA VAL A 312 -0.47 -25.41 -9.88
C VAL A 312 0.32 -25.63 -11.17
N ALA A 313 1.31 -24.79 -11.47
CA ALA A 313 2.23 -24.99 -12.59
C ALA A 313 3.09 -26.27 -12.43
N ALA A 314 3.40 -26.65 -11.19
CA ALA A 314 4.09 -27.91 -10.85
C ALA A 314 3.16 -29.14 -10.88
N GLY A 315 1.88 -28.99 -11.21
CA GLY A 315 0.93 -30.11 -11.41
C GLY A 315 -0.09 -30.30 -10.28
N GLU A 316 -0.15 -29.42 -9.29
CA GLU A 316 -1.23 -29.46 -8.30
C GLU A 316 -2.59 -29.03 -8.93
N PRO A 317 -3.73 -29.48 -8.36
CA PRO A 317 -5.04 -29.20 -8.92
C PRO A 317 -5.35 -27.71 -8.98
N ASP A 318 -6.00 -27.24 -10.06
CA ASP A 318 -6.44 -25.85 -10.27
C ASP A 318 -7.33 -25.32 -9.12
N ALA A 319 -8.12 -26.20 -8.50
CA ALA A 319 -8.96 -25.87 -7.34
C ALA A 319 -8.14 -25.31 -6.15
N LEU A 320 -6.83 -25.52 -6.10
CA LEU A 320 -5.94 -24.91 -5.11
C LEU A 320 -6.02 -23.38 -5.14
N LEU A 321 -6.23 -22.78 -6.31
CA LEU A 321 -6.36 -21.34 -6.48
C LEU A 321 -7.59 -20.74 -5.79
N ASP A 322 -8.63 -21.56 -5.49
CA ASP A 322 -9.81 -21.09 -4.75
C ASP A 322 -9.47 -20.75 -3.28
N THR A 323 -8.38 -21.32 -2.77
CA THR A 323 -7.88 -20.98 -1.42
C THR A 323 -7.35 -19.55 -1.33
N TYR A 324 -6.96 -18.93 -2.45
CA TYR A 324 -6.50 -17.55 -2.49
C TYR A 324 -7.60 -16.59 -2.02
N GLU A 325 -8.79 -16.67 -2.63
CA GLU A 325 -9.92 -15.81 -2.25
C GLU A 325 -10.32 -16.06 -0.79
N THR A 326 -10.47 -17.32 -0.39
CA THR A 326 -10.94 -17.67 0.95
C THR A 326 -9.98 -17.26 2.06
N THR A 327 -8.68 -17.12 1.78
CA THR A 327 -7.67 -16.71 2.74
C THR A 327 -7.41 -15.19 2.70
N ARG A 328 -7.32 -14.59 1.51
CA ARG A 328 -6.85 -13.20 1.38
C ARG A 328 -7.96 -12.16 1.37
N ARG A 329 -9.12 -12.46 0.79
CA ARG A 329 -10.25 -11.53 0.78
C ARG A 329 -10.76 -11.15 2.19
N PRO A 330 -10.85 -12.07 3.19
CA PRO A 330 -11.18 -11.70 4.56
C PRO A 330 -10.15 -10.75 5.19
N VAL A 331 -8.84 -10.92 4.91
CA VAL A 331 -7.79 -10.01 5.38
C VAL A 331 -8.00 -8.61 4.82
N ALA A 332 -8.20 -8.47 3.50
CA ALA A 332 -8.48 -7.17 2.89
C ALA A 332 -9.75 -6.52 3.46
N THR A 333 -10.82 -7.30 3.68
CA THR A 333 -12.06 -6.80 4.30
C THR A 333 -11.79 -6.29 5.72
N ALA A 334 -10.98 -6.99 6.51
CA ALA A 334 -10.60 -6.57 7.87
C ALA A 334 -9.75 -5.29 7.85
N VAL A 335 -8.81 -5.15 6.90
CA VAL A 335 -7.98 -3.96 6.70
C VAL A 335 -8.85 -2.76 6.29
N VAL A 336 -9.76 -2.93 5.33
CA VAL A 336 -10.72 -1.88 4.94
C VAL A 336 -11.55 -1.42 6.14
N ALA A 337 -12.10 -2.34 6.94
CA ALA A 337 -12.89 -2.01 8.12
C ALA A 337 -12.06 -1.35 9.23
N PHE A 338 -10.79 -1.73 9.39
CA PHE A 338 -9.87 -1.13 10.36
C PHE A 338 -9.51 0.31 9.97
N THR A 339 -9.09 0.53 8.73
CA THR A 339 -8.70 1.85 8.22
C THR A 339 -9.89 2.81 8.13
N ASP A 340 -11.10 2.32 7.82
CA ASP A 340 -12.33 3.10 7.87
C ASP A 340 -12.64 3.57 9.30
N ARG A 341 -12.56 2.67 10.29
CA ARG A 341 -12.75 3.03 11.70
C ARG A 341 -11.73 4.08 12.17
N MET A 342 -10.45 3.90 11.81
CA MET A 342 -9.41 4.88 12.13
C MET A 342 -9.74 6.24 11.52
N THR A 343 -10.11 6.27 10.24
CA THR A 343 -10.45 7.51 9.53
C THR A 343 -11.65 8.21 10.17
N ARG A 344 -12.73 7.49 10.44
CA ARG A 344 -13.94 8.06 11.09
C ARG A 344 -13.65 8.60 12.48
N MET A 345 -12.91 7.87 13.31
CA MET A 345 -12.50 8.36 14.64
C MET A 345 -11.66 9.61 14.55
N ALA A 346 -10.75 9.63 13.59
CA ALA A 346 -9.82 10.72 13.41
C ALA A 346 -10.53 12.01 12.91
N THR A 347 -11.55 11.87 12.06
CA THR A 347 -12.28 13.00 11.45
C THR A 347 -13.51 13.46 12.23
N LEU A 348 -13.68 13.04 13.50
CA LEU A 348 -14.79 13.50 14.35
C LEU A 348 -14.77 15.01 14.55
N ARG A 349 -15.84 15.72 14.13
CA ARG A 349 -15.94 17.21 14.20
C ARG A 349 -16.55 17.74 15.50
N PRO A 350 -17.63 17.16 16.07
CA PRO A 350 -18.28 17.74 17.26
C PRO A 350 -17.34 17.80 18.46
N ARG A 351 -17.21 18.99 19.09
CA ARG A 351 -16.33 19.22 20.23
C ARG A 351 -16.49 18.22 21.38
N PRO A 352 -17.74 17.91 21.85
CA PRO A 352 -17.91 16.92 22.92
C PRO A 352 -17.48 15.50 22.51
N ALA A 353 -17.72 15.12 21.25
CA ALA A 353 -17.31 13.81 20.74
C ALA A 353 -15.77 13.69 20.66
N ARG A 354 -15.06 14.78 20.30
CA ARG A 354 -13.59 14.81 20.29
C ARG A 354 -13.01 14.70 21.69
N LEU A 355 -13.58 15.44 22.67
CA LEU A 355 -13.14 15.35 24.07
C LEU A 355 -13.34 13.94 24.62
N LEU A 356 -14.49 13.33 24.36
CA LEU A 356 -14.77 11.93 24.74
C LEU A 356 -13.78 10.98 24.06
N ARG A 357 -13.58 11.10 22.74
CA ARG A 357 -12.58 10.31 21.98
C ARG A 357 -11.20 10.42 22.63
N ASN A 358 -10.72 11.64 22.90
CA ASN A 358 -9.39 11.88 23.45
C ASN A 358 -9.24 11.23 24.83
N THR A 359 -10.26 11.36 25.70
CA THR A 359 -10.28 10.71 27.01
C THR A 359 -10.23 9.19 26.88
N VAL A 360 -11.06 8.62 26.00
CA VAL A 360 -11.08 7.18 25.73
C VAL A 360 -9.72 6.69 25.19
N LEU A 361 -9.16 7.36 24.17
CA LEU A 361 -7.86 6.99 23.63
C LEU A 361 -6.76 7.03 24.71
N LYS A 362 -6.69 8.12 25.48
CA LYS A 362 -5.70 8.27 26.56
C LYS A 362 -5.84 7.17 27.62
N THR A 363 -7.09 6.85 28.01
CA THR A 363 -7.36 5.81 29.02
C THR A 363 -7.05 4.41 28.47
N VAL A 364 -7.51 4.10 27.27
CA VAL A 364 -7.31 2.77 26.66
C VAL A 364 -5.81 2.54 26.40
N PHE A 365 -5.11 3.52 25.82
CA PHE A 365 -3.70 3.38 25.49
C PHE A 365 -2.74 3.70 26.67
N SER A 366 -3.27 3.97 27.87
CA SER A 366 -2.46 3.84 29.10
C SER A 366 -2.18 2.37 29.44
N LEU A 367 -3.01 1.43 28.96
CA LEU A 367 -2.88 0.00 29.19
C LEU A 367 -1.85 -0.60 28.20
N PRO A 368 -0.79 -1.30 28.69
CA PRO A 368 0.21 -1.92 27.82
C PRO A 368 -0.38 -2.88 26.77
N GLN A 369 -1.34 -3.70 27.16
CA GLN A 369 -2.00 -4.66 26.29
C GLN A 369 -2.74 -4.00 25.10
N ALA A 370 -3.35 -2.83 25.32
CA ALA A 370 -4.03 -2.10 24.25
C ALA A 370 -3.02 -1.53 23.23
N ARG A 371 -1.87 -1.04 23.71
CA ARG A 371 -0.78 -0.57 22.85
C ARG A 371 -0.17 -1.70 22.03
N GLU A 372 0.10 -2.83 22.68
CA GLU A 372 0.63 -4.02 22.01
C GLU A 372 -0.34 -4.54 20.93
N LYS A 373 -1.65 -4.62 21.25
CA LYS A 373 -2.66 -5.02 20.28
C LYS A 373 -2.73 -4.07 19.08
N LEU A 374 -2.64 -2.75 19.31
CA LEU A 374 -2.63 -1.77 18.22
C LEU A 374 -1.34 -1.90 17.41
N ALA A 375 -0.17 -2.04 18.07
CA ALA A 375 1.10 -2.28 17.39
C ALA A 375 1.03 -3.53 16.49
N TYR A 376 0.48 -4.63 17.01
CA TYR A 376 0.30 -5.88 16.28
C TYR A 376 -0.60 -5.73 15.03
N GLN A 377 -1.68 -4.93 15.15
CA GLN A 377 -2.57 -4.64 14.02
C GLN A 377 -1.90 -3.71 12.99
N LEU A 378 -1.23 -2.64 13.43
CA LEU A 378 -0.51 -1.72 12.53
C LEU A 378 0.63 -2.43 11.79
N ALA A 379 1.31 -3.35 12.46
CA ALA A 379 2.38 -4.17 11.88
C ALA A 379 1.87 -5.27 10.92
N GLU A 380 0.55 -5.40 10.73
CA GLU A 380 -0.13 -6.43 9.92
C GLU A 380 0.16 -7.88 10.35
N LEU A 381 0.65 -8.11 11.57
CA LEU A 381 0.98 -9.44 12.06
C LEU A 381 -0.26 -10.33 12.27
N ALA A 382 -1.45 -9.74 12.36
CA ALA A 382 -2.72 -10.46 12.39
C ALA A 382 -3.09 -11.09 11.02
N ALA A 383 -2.36 -10.75 9.95
CA ALA A 383 -2.56 -11.28 8.60
C ALA A 383 -1.65 -12.49 8.26
N ARG A 384 -0.98 -13.06 9.28
CA ARG A 384 -0.13 -14.28 9.15
C ARG A 384 -0.92 -15.51 8.75
#